data_7b344334e23c20e7d213d4f466cec4b6
#
_entry.id   7b344334e23c20e7d213d4f466cec4b6
#
_cell.length_a   1.000
_cell.length_b   1.000
_cell.length_c   1.000
_cell.angle_alpha   90.00
_cell.angle_beta   90.00
_cell.angle_gamma   90.00
#
_symmetry.space_group_name_H-M   'P 1'
#
loop_
_entity.id
_entity.type
_entity.pdbx_description
1 polymer ?
#
loop_
_entity_poly.entity_id
_entity_poly.type
_entity_poly.pdbx_seq_one_letter_code
_entity_poly.pdbx_strand_id
1 'polypeptide(L)' 'MPHVIVKLWPGKSEKQKAKLADEITKVVMTVLNYGEESVSIAMEEVEPNAWMDKVYKPEILGKPAQLYKKPGYTSV' A
#
# COMPACT_ATOMS: atom_id res chain seq x y z
N MET A 1 2.33 -7.54 15.17
CA MET A 1 1.80 -8.16 13.95
C MET A 1 1.09 -7.16 13.03
N PRO A 2 1.75 -6.17 12.48
CA PRO A 2 1.18 -5.52 11.29
C PRO A 2 1.71 -6.14 10.01
N HIS A 3 0.83 -6.30 9.02
CA HIS A 3 1.18 -6.67 7.67
C HIS A 3 0.66 -5.58 6.74
N VAL A 4 1.55 -4.98 5.95
CA VAL A 4 1.23 -3.88 5.04
C VAL A 4 1.33 -4.35 3.61
N ILE A 5 0.29 -4.10 2.84
CA ILE A 5 0.30 -4.39 1.40
C ILE A 5 0.21 -3.06 0.66
N VAL A 6 1.19 -2.80 -0.19
CA VAL A 6 1.19 -1.64 -1.07
C VAL A 6 0.78 -2.10 -2.45
N LYS A 7 -0.36 -1.61 -2.94
CA LYS A 7 -0.81 -1.85 -4.32
C LYS A 7 -0.42 -0.63 -5.14
N LEU A 8 0.24 -0.84 -6.24
CA LEU A 8 0.77 0.25 -7.07
C LEU A 8 0.83 -0.17 -8.53
N TRP A 9 0.88 0.82 -9.41
CA TRP A 9 1.13 0.57 -10.83
C TRP A 9 2.54 0.03 -11.02
N PRO A 10 2.77 -0.83 -12.02
CA PRO A 10 4.13 -1.27 -12.36
C PRO A 10 4.96 -0.11 -12.91
N GLY A 11 6.27 -0.29 -12.93
CA GLY A 11 7.21 0.69 -13.49
C GLY A 11 8.23 1.21 -12.52
N LYS A 12 8.04 1.00 -11.22
CA LYS A 12 9.06 1.38 -10.23
C LYS A 12 10.11 0.28 -10.13
N SER A 13 11.35 0.69 -9.89
CA SER A 13 12.46 -0.26 -9.78
C SER A 13 12.38 -1.10 -8.52
N GLU A 14 13.04 -2.24 -8.52
CA GLU A 14 13.16 -3.07 -7.32
C GLU A 14 13.82 -2.30 -6.18
N LYS A 15 14.80 -1.46 -6.51
CA LYS A 15 15.48 -0.62 -5.51
C LYS A 15 14.53 0.36 -4.86
N GLN A 16 13.65 1.00 -5.65
CA GLN A 16 12.65 1.94 -5.11
C GLN A 16 11.64 1.21 -4.22
N LYS A 17 11.18 0.05 -4.65
CA LYS A 17 10.21 -0.73 -3.86
C LYS A 17 10.83 -1.24 -2.56
N ALA A 18 12.08 -1.69 -2.60
CA ALA A 18 12.79 -2.13 -1.39
C ALA A 18 12.98 -0.97 -0.42
N LYS A 19 13.33 0.21 -0.92
CA LYS A 19 13.48 1.39 -0.07
C LYS A 19 12.15 1.80 0.55
N LEU A 20 11.07 1.76 -0.22
CA LEU A 20 9.74 2.06 0.30
C LEU A 20 9.35 1.09 1.42
N ALA A 21 9.57 -0.19 1.23
CA ALA A 21 9.30 -1.20 2.25
C ALA A 21 10.11 -0.94 3.53
N ASP A 22 11.37 -0.58 3.39
CA ASP A 22 12.24 -0.27 4.52
C ASP A 22 11.75 0.95 5.29
N GLU A 23 11.37 2.02 4.59
CA GLU A 23 10.85 3.23 5.23
C GLU A 23 9.49 2.98 5.90
N ILE A 24 8.60 2.22 5.28
CA ILE A 24 7.31 1.86 5.89
C ILE A 24 7.55 1.07 7.17
N THR A 25 8.48 0.12 7.15
CA THR A 25 8.83 -0.66 8.35
C THR A 25 9.24 0.25 9.50
N LYS A 26 10.10 1.24 9.23
CA LYS A 26 10.55 2.18 10.26
C LYS A 26 9.40 2.99 10.84
N VAL A 27 8.50 3.48 10.00
CA VAL A 27 7.36 4.26 10.45
C VAL A 27 6.42 3.42 11.30
N VAL A 28 6.13 2.19 10.87
CA VAL A 28 5.27 1.27 11.62
C VAL A 28 5.86 0.99 13.00
N MET A 29 7.17 0.72 13.07
CA MET A 29 7.85 0.47 14.34
C MET A 29 7.73 1.66 15.28
N THR A 30 7.92 2.87 14.75
CA THR A 30 7.92 4.08 15.56
C THR A 30 6.51 4.46 16.03
N VAL A 31 5.55 4.46 15.09
CA VAL A 31 4.20 4.96 15.39
C VAL A 31 3.39 3.95 16.18
N LEU A 32 3.50 2.66 15.85
CA LEU A 32 2.71 1.62 16.51
C LEU A 32 3.47 0.91 17.63
N ASN A 33 4.74 1.24 17.83
CA ASN A 33 5.56 0.66 18.89
C ASN A 33 5.71 -0.87 18.75
N TYR A 34 6.07 -1.33 17.54
CA TYR A 34 6.38 -2.73 17.28
C TYR A 34 7.87 -2.93 17.03
N GLY A 35 8.38 -4.12 17.29
CA GLY A 35 9.71 -4.51 16.87
C GLY A 35 9.72 -4.89 15.39
N GLU A 36 10.89 -4.83 14.76
CA GLU A 36 11.06 -5.12 13.34
C GLU A 36 10.54 -6.50 12.96
N GLU A 37 10.71 -7.48 13.83
CA GLU A 37 10.31 -8.88 13.59
C GLU A 37 8.81 -9.07 13.44
N SER A 38 8.01 -8.10 13.89
CA SER A 38 6.54 -8.18 13.80
C SER A 38 6.01 -7.66 12.48
N VAL A 39 6.82 -6.90 11.73
CA VAL A 39 6.36 -6.15 10.55
C VAL A 39 6.67 -6.90 9.28
N SER A 40 5.68 -7.02 8.40
CA SER A 40 5.88 -7.55 7.06
C SER A 40 5.27 -6.61 6.03
N ILE A 41 5.94 -6.48 4.88
CA ILE A 41 5.53 -5.57 3.80
C ILE A 41 5.48 -6.37 2.51
N ALA A 42 4.39 -6.25 1.77
CA ALA A 42 4.26 -6.82 0.44
C ALA A 42 4.00 -5.72 -0.58
N MET A 43 4.52 -5.90 -1.78
CA MET A 43 4.24 -5.02 -2.93
C MET A 43 3.45 -5.82 -3.95
N GLU A 44 2.29 -5.28 -4.35
CA GLU A 44 1.44 -5.92 -5.34
C GLU A 44 1.24 -4.95 -6.50
N GLU A 45 1.81 -5.29 -7.66
CA GLU A 45 1.67 -4.46 -8.85
C GLU A 45 0.36 -4.77 -9.56
N VAL A 46 -0.38 -3.73 -9.90
CA VAL A 46 -1.66 -3.82 -10.60
C VAL A 46 -1.58 -2.93 -11.85
N GLU A 47 -1.89 -3.50 -13.01
CA GLU A 47 -1.84 -2.75 -14.26
C GLU A 47 -2.81 -1.56 -14.25
N PRO A 48 -2.45 -0.44 -14.90
CA PRO A 48 -3.32 0.74 -14.93
C PRO A 48 -4.73 0.45 -15.42
N ASN A 49 -4.88 -0.38 -16.44
CA ASN A 49 -6.19 -0.72 -16.99
C ASN A 49 -7.02 -1.65 -16.11
N ALA A 50 -6.41 -2.22 -15.08
CA ALA A 50 -7.11 -3.09 -14.11
C ALA A 50 -7.35 -2.38 -12.77
N TRP A 51 -6.79 -1.19 -12.59
CA TRP A 51 -6.82 -0.49 -11.30
C TRP A 51 -8.23 -0.21 -10.81
N MET A 52 -9.10 0.32 -11.67
CA MET A 52 -10.45 0.68 -11.28
C MET A 52 -11.24 -0.52 -10.78
N ASP A 53 -11.16 -1.65 -11.48
CA ASP A 53 -11.94 -2.84 -11.13
C ASP A 53 -11.31 -3.65 -9.99
N LYS A 54 -9.98 -3.65 -9.88
CA LYS A 54 -9.30 -4.47 -8.85
C LYS A 54 -9.02 -3.73 -7.57
N VAL A 55 -8.85 -2.41 -7.61
CA VAL A 55 -8.43 -1.63 -6.45
C VAL A 55 -9.45 -0.54 -6.10
N TYR A 56 -9.72 0.36 -7.03
CA TYR A 56 -10.52 1.56 -6.72
C TYR A 56 -11.94 1.20 -6.26
N LYS A 57 -12.66 0.43 -7.06
CA LYS A 57 -14.04 0.07 -6.72
C LYS A 57 -14.14 -0.82 -5.48
N PRO A 58 -13.39 -1.94 -5.38
CA PRO A 58 -13.55 -2.82 -4.21
C PRO A 58 -12.91 -2.30 -2.93
N GLU A 59 -11.77 -1.60 -3.02
CA GLU A 59 -10.98 -1.29 -1.82
C GLU A 59 -10.99 0.19 -1.44
N ILE A 60 -11.25 1.09 -2.37
CA ILE A 60 -11.33 2.52 -2.07
C ILE A 60 -12.77 2.95 -1.91
N LEU A 61 -13.60 2.76 -2.93
CA LEU A 61 -15.03 3.05 -2.81
C LEU A 61 -15.78 2.06 -1.94
N GLY A 62 -15.41 0.79 -2.01
CA GLY A 62 -16.13 -0.29 -1.35
C GLY A 62 -15.86 -0.45 0.14
N LYS A 63 -14.83 0.22 0.68
CA LYS A 63 -14.45 0.10 2.09
C LYS A 63 -14.22 1.45 2.75
N PRO A 64 -15.21 2.35 2.74
CA PRO A 64 -15.02 3.71 3.23
C PRO A 64 -14.62 3.78 4.71
N ALA A 65 -15.06 2.83 5.52
CA ALA A 65 -14.72 2.81 6.95
C ALA A 65 -13.25 2.50 7.22
N GLN A 66 -12.55 1.90 6.25
CA GLN A 66 -11.13 1.56 6.40
C GLN A 66 -10.22 2.59 5.75
N LEU A 67 -10.78 3.55 5.02
CA LEU A 67 -10.01 4.49 4.22
C LEU A 67 -9.65 5.72 5.06
N TYR A 68 -8.41 5.82 5.47
CA TYR A 68 -7.92 6.94 6.29
C TYR A 68 -7.48 8.14 5.47
N LYS A 69 -7.21 7.94 4.18
CA LYS A 69 -6.87 9.02 3.25
C LYS A 69 -7.45 8.69 1.89
N LYS A 70 -8.31 9.56 1.39
CA LYS A 70 -8.91 9.41 0.07
C LYS A 70 -7.94 9.88 -1.01
N PRO A 71 -7.93 9.23 -2.20
CA PRO A 71 -7.15 9.76 -3.31
C PRO A 71 -7.81 11.01 -3.87
N GLY A 72 -7.02 11.81 -4.59
CA GLY A 72 -7.53 13.00 -5.27
C GLY A 72 -8.15 12.73 -6.63
N TYR A 73 -8.17 11.47 -7.09
CA TYR A 73 -8.73 11.10 -8.38
C TYR A 73 -10.04 10.34 -8.20
N THR A 74 -10.87 10.32 -9.25
CA THR A 74 -12.10 9.53 -9.33
C THR A 74 -12.09 8.55 -10.50
N SER A 75 -11.12 8.68 -11.41
CA SER A 75 -10.89 7.75 -12.52
C SER A 75 -9.42 7.83 -12.95
N VAL A 76 -8.95 6.82 -13.65
CA VAL A 76 -7.61 6.76 -14.22
C VAL A 76 -7.64 6.32 -15.68
#